data_a84fe3509af6440787c218723a34deae
#
_entry.id   a84fe3509af6440787c218723a34deae
#
_cell.length_a   1.000
_cell.length_b   1.000
_cell.length_c   1.000
_cell.angle_alpha   90.00
_cell.angle_beta   90.00
_cell.angle_gamma   90.00
#
_symmetry.space_group_name_H-M   'P 1'
#
loop_
_entity.id
_entity.type
_entity.pdbx_description
1 polymer ?
#
loop_
_entity_poly.entity_id
_entity_poly.type
_entity_poly.pdbx_seq_one_letter_code
_entity_poly.pdbx_strand_id
1 'polypeptide(L)'
;MTRAAASGRGGPSVRMMTGCLQADGDRAHTATMAAWQDVEQAEPEFAARVRRLFDAGRHKTIATLRADGSPRISGIECEFADGELRFGSMPGARKGADLRRDPRFALHGPTFHPEEGKEAEWPGEAKVAGRAVPAGPVGDGLAGDLFLADISEVVITRLNPQATLLVIESWTPQRGLRVVERE
;
A
#
# COMPACT_ATOMS: atom_id res chain seq x y z
N MET A 1 56.98 48.53 47.98
CA MET A 1 56.83 49.77 47.18
C MET A 1 56.11 49.42 45.87
N THR A 2 55.06 50.12 45.65
CA THR A 2 54.44 50.54 44.38
C THR A 2 53.52 49.57 43.67
N ARG A 3 52.29 49.89 43.82
CA ARG A 3 51.08 49.72 42.96
C ARG A 3 51.32 49.74 41.45
N ALA A 4 50.55 49.00 40.77
CA ALA A 4 49.77 49.51 39.59
C ALA A 4 48.57 48.63 39.26
N ALA A 5 47.46 49.27 39.19
CA ALA A 5 46.17 48.72 38.70
C ALA A 5 46.11 48.84 37.17
N ALA A 6 45.38 47.95 36.51
CA ALA A 6 44.79 48.19 35.20
C ALA A 6 43.59 47.28 34.96
N SER A 7 42.50 47.87 35.06
CA SER A 7 41.35 48.07 34.16
C SER A 7 40.94 46.85 33.32
N GLY A 8 39.70 46.47 33.55
CA GLY A 8 38.91 45.52 32.79
C GLY A 8 38.54 45.98 31.38
N ARG A 9 38.32 45.04 30.52
CA ARG A 9 37.43 45.16 29.35
C ARG A 9 36.57 43.94 29.27
N GLY A 10 35.28 44.15 29.45
CA GLY A 10 34.27 43.15 29.20
C GLY A 10 34.21 42.78 27.72
N GLY A 11 34.33 41.52 27.42
CA GLY A 11 33.98 40.94 26.14
C GLY A 11 32.52 40.55 26.14
N PRO A 12 31.85 40.61 25.02
CA PRO A 12 30.42 40.33 24.94
C PRO A 12 30.13 38.84 25.20
N SER A 13 29.21 38.61 26.14
CA SER A 13 28.63 37.33 26.46
C SER A 13 27.88 36.78 25.20
N VAL A 14 28.41 35.76 24.59
CA VAL A 14 27.69 35.00 23.57
C VAL A 14 26.64 34.17 24.29
N ARG A 15 25.42 34.64 24.21
CA ARG A 15 24.21 33.92 24.63
C ARG A 15 24.05 32.72 23.70
N MET A 16 24.39 31.53 24.13
CA MET A 16 24.01 30.29 23.47
C MET A 16 22.49 30.21 23.48
N MET A 17 21.88 30.50 22.35
CA MET A 17 20.51 30.11 22.08
C MET A 17 20.50 28.58 21.92
N THR A 18 20.09 27.90 22.97
CA THR A 18 19.70 26.51 22.91
C THR A 18 18.40 26.45 22.12
N GLY A 19 18.53 26.37 20.78
CA GLY A 19 17.43 26.02 19.90
C GLY A 19 17.04 24.60 20.24
N CYS A 20 15.94 24.46 20.93
CA CYS A 20 15.21 23.22 21.06
C CYS A 20 14.79 22.81 19.62
N LEU A 21 15.55 21.90 19.01
CA LEU A 21 15.07 21.14 17.86
C LEU A 21 13.91 20.32 18.38
N GLN A 22 12.70 20.90 18.27
CA GLN A 22 11.48 20.12 18.29
C GLN A 22 11.60 19.13 17.13
N ALA A 23 11.90 17.90 17.47
CA ALA A 23 11.63 16.78 16.58
C ALA A 23 10.16 16.88 16.20
N ASP A 24 9.89 17.24 14.95
CA ASP A 24 8.58 17.07 14.37
C ASP A 24 8.23 15.59 14.51
N GLY A 25 7.41 15.34 15.54
CA GLY A 25 6.90 14.02 15.85
C GLY A 25 6.30 13.44 14.60
N ASP A 26 6.78 12.27 14.30
CA ASP A 26 6.18 11.25 13.45
C ASP A 26 4.64 11.41 13.47
N ARG A 27 4.11 12.16 12.53
CA ARG A 27 2.70 12.11 12.18
C ARG A 27 2.52 10.75 11.52
N ALA A 28 2.34 9.73 12.35
CA ALA A 28 1.70 8.51 11.92
C ALA A 28 0.46 8.97 11.12
N HIS A 29 0.57 8.92 9.81
CA HIS A 29 -0.56 9.05 8.91
C HIS A 29 -1.49 7.90 9.31
N THR A 30 -2.51 8.22 10.11
CA THR A 30 -3.64 7.33 10.31
C THR A 30 -4.33 7.32 8.95
N ALA A 31 -3.83 6.46 8.05
CA ALA A 31 -4.44 6.26 6.76
C ALA A 31 -5.86 5.81 7.03
N THR A 32 -6.84 6.58 6.61
CA THR A 32 -8.23 6.13 6.58
C THR A 32 -8.23 4.90 5.67
N MET A 33 -8.71 3.80 6.19
CA MET A 33 -8.75 2.51 5.50
C MET A 33 -10.19 2.29 5.01
N ALA A 34 -10.38 1.40 4.07
CA ALA A 34 -11.67 1.17 3.43
C ALA A 34 -11.91 -0.32 3.15
N ALA A 35 -13.16 -0.75 3.25
CA ALA A 35 -13.61 -2.02 2.70
C ALA A 35 -13.75 -1.93 1.17
N TRP A 36 -13.87 -3.07 0.50
CA TRP A 36 -14.06 -3.07 -0.95
C TRP A 36 -15.34 -2.35 -1.38
N GLN A 37 -16.44 -2.50 -0.63
CA GLN A 37 -17.69 -1.79 -0.89
C GLN A 37 -17.55 -0.27 -0.92
N ASP A 38 -16.61 0.30 -0.16
CA ASP A 38 -16.37 1.75 -0.16
C ASP A 38 -15.76 2.20 -1.50
N VAL A 39 -14.91 1.37 -2.12
CA VAL A 39 -14.37 1.58 -3.46
C VAL A 39 -15.49 1.48 -4.50
N GLU A 40 -16.36 0.46 -4.39
CA GLU A 40 -17.49 0.25 -5.29
C GLU A 40 -18.51 1.40 -5.23
N GLN A 41 -18.76 1.94 -4.04
CA GLN A 41 -19.68 3.07 -3.86
C GLN A 41 -19.09 4.39 -4.36
N ALA A 42 -17.79 4.62 -4.12
CA ALA A 42 -17.12 5.85 -4.52
C ALA A 42 -16.88 5.91 -6.04
N GLU A 43 -16.43 4.80 -6.65
CA GLU A 43 -15.96 4.74 -8.03
C GLU A 43 -16.39 3.42 -8.70
N PRO A 44 -17.68 3.24 -9.01
CA PRO A 44 -18.24 1.95 -9.43
C PRO A 44 -17.62 1.41 -10.74
N GLU A 45 -17.35 2.27 -11.72
CA GLU A 45 -16.74 1.86 -12.99
C GLU A 45 -15.27 1.45 -12.81
N PHE A 46 -14.52 2.18 -11.97
CA PHE A 46 -13.15 1.83 -11.63
C PHE A 46 -13.09 0.51 -10.88
N ALA A 47 -13.92 0.33 -9.85
CA ALA A 47 -14.02 -0.90 -9.08
C ALA A 47 -14.37 -2.11 -9.95
N ALA A 48 -15.32 -1.95 -10.89
CA ALA A 48 -15.69 -3.00 -11.83
C ALA A 48 -14.52 -3.41 -12.75
N ARG A 49 -13.66 -2.46 -13.15
CA ARG A 49 -12.46 -2.76 -13.94
C ARG A 49 -11.40 -3.50 -13.10
N VAL A 50 -11.15 -3.06 -11.88
CA VAL A 50 -10.25 -3.74 -10.94
C VAL A 50 -10.70 -5.19 -10.74
N ARG A 51 -11.99 -5.39 -10.45
CA ARG A 51 -12.56 -6.72 -10.23
C ARG A 51 -12.37 -7.62 -11.45
N ARG A 52 -12.67 -7.13 -12.66
CA ARG A 52 -12.45 -7.92 -13.90
C ARG A 52 -10.97 -8.34 -14.06
N LEU A 53 -10.02 -7.43 -13.78
CA LEU A 53 -8.60 -7.74 -13.86
C LEU A 53 -8.16 -8.79 -12.83
N PHE A 54 -8.70 -8.74 -11.62
CA PHE A 54 -8.42 -9.74 -10.59
C PHE A 54 -9.09 -11.08 -10.89
N ASP A 55 -10.35 -11.09 -11.36
CA ASP A 55 -11.12 -12.30 -11.61
C ASP A 55 -10.69 -13.03 -12.91
N ALA A 56 -9.91 -12.39 -13.77
CA ALA A 56 -9.40 -12.99 -15.00
C ALA A 56 -8.43 -14.18 -14.79
N GLY A 57 -7.92 -14.36 -13.59
CA GLY A 57 -7.10 -15.53 -13.23
C GLY A 57 -7.23 -15.88 -11.75
N ARG A 58 -7.16 -17.18 -11.46
CA ARG A 58 -7.30 -17.69 -10.10
C ARG A 58 -6.15 -17.25 -9.19
N HIS A 59 -4.92 -17.32 -9.70
CA HIS A 59 -3.72 -17.04 -8.94
C HIS A 59 -3.31 -15.58 -9.05
N LYS A 60 -3.06 -14.97 -7.91
CA LYS A 60 -2.55 -13.60 -7.73
C LYS A 60 -1.21 -13.67 -6.99
N THR A 61 -0.58 -12.52 -6.86
CA THR A 61 0.66 -12.35 -6.10
C THR A 61 0.42 -11.43 -4.92
N ILE A 62 0.91 -11.82 -3.74
CA ILE A 62 0.92 -10.98 -2.54
C ILE A 62 2.35 -10.70 -2.10
N ALA A 63 2.63 -9.44 -1.80
CA ALA A 63 3.81 -9.01 -1.06
C ALA A 63 3.46 -8.87 0.42
N THR A 64 4.32 -9.42 1.29
CA THR A 64 4.27 -9.29 2.75
C THR A 64 5.66 -8.91 3.27
N LEU A 65 5.78 -8.58 4.55
CA LEU A 65 7.05 -8.22 5.18
C LEU A 65 7.53 -9.33 6.11
N ARG A 66 8.79 -9.77 5.93
CA ARG A 66 9.45 -10.72 6.85
C ARG A 66 9.76 -10.07 8.20
N ALA A 67 10.21 -10.86 9.15
CA ALA A 67 10.57 -10.39 10.49
C ALA A 67 11.70 -9.34 10.50
N ASP A 68 12.58 -9.40 9.51
CA ASP A 68 13.66 -8.43 9.30
C ASP A 68 13.25 -7.21 8.48
N GLY A 69 11.96 -7.09 8.12
CA GLY A 69 11.42 -6.01 7.29
C GLY A 69 11.62 -6.21 5.78
N SER A 70 12.35 -7.23 5.34
CA SER A 70 12.54 -7.49 3.91
C SER A 70 11.24 -7.98 3.26
N PRO A 71 10.98 -7.63 1.98
CA PRO A 71 9.77 -8.06 1.29
C PRO A 71 9.79 -9.55 0.97
N ARG A 72 8.61 -10.17 1.03
CA ARG A 72 8.33 -11.52 0.55
C ARG A 72 7.28 -11.46 -0.52
N ILE A 73 7.48 -12.19 -1.62
CA ILE A 73 6.47 -12.42 -2.64
C ILE A 73 5.97 -13.87 -2.53
N SER A 74 4.66 -14.06 -2.61
CA SER A 74 4.01 -15.38 -2.54
C SER A 74 2.81 -15.43 -3.48
N GLY A 75 2.48 -16.63 -3.98
CA GLY A 75 1.20 -16.87 -4.63
C GLY A 75 0.05 -16.83 -3.61
N ILE A 76 -1.12 -16.35 -4.05
CA ILE A 76 -2.34 -16.28 -3.25
C ILE A 76 -3.57 -16.39 -4.14
N GLU A 77 -4.68 -16.81 -3.56
CA GLU A 77 -6.02 -16.66 -4.11
C GLU A 77 -6.77 -15.61 -3.29
N CYS A 78 -7.55 -14.79 -3.95
CA CYS A 78 -8.43 -13.81 -3.31
C CYS A 78 -9.76 -13.73 -4.05
N GLU A 79 -10.78 -13.27 -3.35
CA GLU A 79 -12.13 -13.11 -3.88
C GLU A 79 -12.77 -11.81 -3.38
N PHE A 80 -13.66 -11.26 -4.20
CA PHE A 80 -14.53 -10.15 -3.83
C PHE A 80 -15.91 -10.72 -3.47
N ALA A 81 -16.26 -10.69 -2.18
CA ALA A 81 -17.51 -11.24 -1.68
C ALA A 81 -18.04 -10.39 -0.51
N ASP A 82 -19.36 -10.20 -0.46
CA ASP A 82 -20.07 -9.47 0.61
C ASP A 82 -19.50 -8.07 0.89
N GLY A 83 -19.07 -7.36 -0.16
CA GLY A 83 -18.49 -6.02 -0.04
C GLY A 83 -17.04 -5.99 0.46
N GLU A 84 -16.38 -7.16 0.54
CA GLU A 84 -15.02 -7.32 1.02
C GLU A 84 -14.10 -7.91 -0.04
N LEU A 85 -12.81 -7.59 0.02
CA LEU A 85 -11.74 -8.33 -0.64
C LEU A 85 -11.13 -9.28 0.39
N ARG A 86 -11.26 -10.58 0.14
CA ARG A 86 -10.84 -11.65 1.05
C ARG A 86 -9.68 -12.44 0.47
N PHE A 87 -8.77 -12.90 1.31
CA PHE A 87 -7.71 -13.82 0.91
C PHE A 87 -7.30 -14.74 2.05
N GLY A 88 -6.89 -15.96 1.70
CA GLY A 88 -6.56 -17.00 2.64
C GLY A 88 -5.07 -17.34 2.68
N SER A 89 -4.62 -17.90 3.81
CA SER A 89 -3.30 -18.47 3.98
C SER A 89 -3.43 -19.89 4.54
N MET A 90 -2.75 -20.85 3.91
CA MET A 90 -2.71 -22.23 4.42
C MET A 90 -2.08 -22.30 5.82
N PRO A 91 -2.41 -23.32 6.62
CA PRO A 91 -1.84 -23.51 7.95
C PRO A 91 -0.31 -23.53 7.89
N GLY A 92 0.34 -22.78 8.79
CA GLY A 92 1.80 -22.72 8.87
C GLY A 92 2.50 -22.01 7.71
N ALA A 93 1.76 -21.42 6.76
CA ALA A 93 2.37 -20.66 5.66
C ALA A 93 3.07 -19.39 6.17
N ARG A 94 4.28 -19.16 5.64
CA ARG A 94 5.12 -18.01 6.07
C ARG A 94 4.43 -16.66 5.85
N LYS A 95 3.67 -16.50 4.76
CA LYS A 95 2.90 -15.28 4.49
C LYS A 95 1.83 -15.02 5.57
N GLY A 96 1.16 -16.05 6.08
CA GLY A 96 0.21 -15.91 7.18
C GLY A 96 0.88 -15.47 8.48
N ALA A 97 2.07 -16.02 8.81
CA ALA A 97 2.86 -15.57 9.95
C ALA A 97 3.37 -14.13 9.79
N ASP A 98 3.75 -13.73 8.56
CA ASP A 98 4.14 -12.36 8.25
C ASP A 98 2.97 -11.40 8.50
N LEU A 99 1.77 -11.69 7.95
CA LEU A 99 0.58 -10.84 8.06
C LEU A 99 0.06 -10.71 9.52
N ARG A 100 0.21 -11.74 10.34
CA ARG A 100 -0.12 -11.65 11.77
C ARG A 100 0.84 -10.76 12.55
N ARG A 101 2.09 -10.68 12.13
CA ARG A 101 3.13 -9.84 12.75
C ARG A 101 3.09 -8.42 12.22
N ASP A 102 3.05 -8.25 10.91
CA ASP A 102 2.95 -6.97 10.21
C ASP A 102 1.87 -7.10 9.13
N PRO A 103 0.70 -6.52 9.35
CA PRO A 103 -0.45 -6.73 8.48
C PRO A 103 -0.36 -6.03 7.13
N ARG A 104 0.67 -5.22 6.86
CA ARG A 104 0.83 -4.54 5.57
C ARG A 104 1.00 -5.54 4.44
N PHE A 105 0.25 -5.31 3.36
CA PHE A 105 0.33 -6.14 2.17
C PHE A 105 0.21 -5.30 0.90
N ALA A 106 0.63 -5.88 -0.23
CA ALA A 106 0.24 -5.46 -1.55
C ALA A 106 -0.12 -6.70 -2.39
N LEU A 107 -1.29 -6.65 -3.04
CA LEU A 107 -1.77 -7.64 -3.99
C LEU A 107 -1.55 -7.14 -5.42
N HIS A 108 -1.15 -8.04 -6.30
CA HIS A 108 -1.10 -7.83 -7.74
C HIS A 108 -2.00 -8.86 -8.42
N GLY A 109 -2.90 -8.39 -9.27
CA GLY A 109 -3.73 -9.25 -10.12
C GLY A 109 -2.92 -10.13 -11.07
N PRO A 110 -3.56 -10.99 -11.84
CA PRO A 110 -2.90 -11.76 -12.89
C PRO A 110 -2.18 -10.85 -13.88
N THR A 111 -1.06 -11.32 -14.43
CA THR A 111 -0.32 -10.60 -15.46
C THR A 111 -0.80 -11.05 -16.84
N PHE A 112 -1.04 -10.09 -17.73
CA PHE A 112 -1.44 -10.31 -19.10
C PHE A 112 -0.31 -9.93 -20.04
N HIS A 113 -0.12 -10.71 -21.08
CA HIS A 113 0.86 -10.44 -22.13
C HIS A 113 0.08 -10.29 -23.46
N PRO A 114 -0.03 -9.09 -24.03
CA PRO A 114 -0.58 -8.92 -25.36
C PRO A 114 0.31 -9.59 -26.41
N GLU A 115 -0.26 -9.96 -27.54
CA GLU A 115 0.51 -10.41 -28.68
C GLU A 115 1.38 -9.23 -29.20
N GLU A 116 2.55 -9.55 -29.76
CA GLU A 116 3.45 -8.57 -30.35
C GLU A 116 2.71 -7.78 -31.46
N GLY A 117 2.78 -6.46 -31.40
CA GLY A 117 2.05 -5.56 -32.30
C GLY A 117 0.60 -5.29 -31.92
N LYS A 118 0.12 -5.85 -30.80
CA LYS A 118 -1.22 -5.64 -30.24
C LYS A 118 -1.17 -5.05 -28.81
N GLU A 119 -0.16 -4.25 -28.51
CA GLU A 119 0.04 -3.67 -27.18
C GLU A 119 -1.16 -2.84 -26.72
N ALA A 120 -1.89 -2.22 -27.67
CA ALA A 120 -3.13 -1.49 -27.39
C ALA A 120 -4.26 -2.38 -26.83
N GLU A 121 -4.21 -3.70 -27.07
CA GLU A 121 -5.16 -4.67 -26.53
C GLU A 121 -4.83 -5.12 -25.10
N TRP A 122 -3.71 -4.65 -24.55
CA TRP A 122 -3.37 -4.97 -23.16
C TRP A 122 -4.45 -4.46 -22.20
N PRO A 123 -5.09 -5.34 -21.42
CA PRO A 123 -6.18 -4.94 -20.53
C PRO A 123 -5.72 -4.13 -19.33
N GLY A 124 -4.40 -4.02 -19.14
CA GLY A 124 -3.79 -3.40 -17.98
C GLY A 124 -3.53 -4.39 -16.85
N GLU A 125 -3.15 -3.86 -15.71
CA GLU A 125 -2.93 -4.59 -14.46
C GLU A 125 -3.59 -3.85 -13.30
N ALA A 126 -3.99 -4.57 -12.26
CA ALA A 126 -4.56 -3.99 -11.06
C ALA A 126 -3.79 -4.42 -9.81
N LYS A 127 -3.70 -3.50 -8.85
CA LYS A 127 -3.01 -3.66 -7.57
C LYS A 127 -3.90 -3.16 -6.44
N VAL A 128 -3.83 -3.80 -5.29
CA VAL A 128 -4.49 -3.37 -4.05
C VAL A 128 -3.47 -3.44 -2.93
N ALA A 129 -3.34 -2.36 -2.18
CA ALA A 129 -2.49 -2.30 -0.99
C ALA A 129 -3.32 -1.93 0.24
N GLY A 130 -2.87 -2.39 1.41
CA GLY A 130 -3.57 -2.13 2.66
C GLY A 130 -3.02 -2.91 3.84
N ARG A 131 -3.92 -3.19 4.77
CA ARG A 131 -3.65 -4.00 5.97
C ARG A 131 -4.57 -5.22 6.00
N ALA A 132 -4.01 -6.37 6.31
CA ALA A 132 -4.75 -7.62 6.47
C ALA A 132 -5.41 -7.66 7.87
N VAL A 133 -6.72 -7.75 7.92
CA VAL A 133 -7.49 -7.90 9.15
C VAL A 133 -7.85 -9.37 9.32
N PRO A 134 -7.40 -10.05 10.39
CA PRO A 134 -7.77 -11.44 10.64
C PRO A 134 -9.28 -11.61 10.76
N ALA A 135 -9.85 -12.55 10.02
CA ALA A 135 -11.28 -12.85 10.00
C ALA A 135 -11.63 -14.29 10.44
N GLY A 136 -10.67 -14.97 11.07
CA GLY A 136 -10.88 -16.33 11.57
C GLY A 136 -10.29 -17.41 10.66
N PRO A 137 -10.75 -18.65 10.77
CA PRO A 137 -10.31 -19.76 9.91
C PRO A 137 -10.89 -19.65 8.51
N VAL A 138 -10.21 -20.27 7.53
CA VAL A 138 -10.71 -20.38 6.14
C VAL A 138 -11.83 -21.42 6.10
N GLY A 139 -13.09 -20.99 6.05
CA GLY A 139 -14.26 -21.85 5.83
C GLY A 139 -14.52 -22.94 6.90
N ASP A 140 -15.59 -23.71 6.69
CA ASP A 140 -16.03 -24.75 7.62
C ASP A 140 -15.04 -25.93 7.67
N GLY A 141 -14.22 -25.96 8.71
CA GLY A 141 -13.31 -27.06 9.01
C GLY A 141 -11.99 -27.07 8.24
N LEU A 142 -11.70 -26.09 7.41
CA LEU A 142 -10.38 -25.92 6.78
C LEU A 142 -9.46 -25.18 7.73
N ALA A 143 -8.34 -25.81 8.07
CA ALA A 143 -7.30 -25.12 8.82
C ALA A 143 -6.64 -24.06 7.93
N GLY A 144 -6.43 -22.86 8.48
CA GLY A 144 -5.81 -21.73 7.78
C GLY A 144 -6.31 -20.39 8.31
N ASP A 145 -5.71 -19.32 7.83
CA ASP A 145 -6.09 -17.96 8.22
C ASP A 145 -6.87 -17.30 7.08
N LEU A 146 -8.03 -16.73 7.39
CA LEU A 146 -8.76 -15.82 6.51
C LEU A 146 -8.43 -14.38 6.92
N PHE A 147 -8.21 -13.53 5.94
CA PHE A 147 -7.98 -12.09 6.11
C PHE A 147 -8.94 -11.29 5.24
N LEU A 148 -9.42 -10.16 5.75
CA LEU A 148 -10.08 -9.11 4.99
C LEU A 148 -9.06 -8.02 4.67
N ALA A 149 -9.21 -7.41 3.50
CA ALA A 149 -8.38 -6.29 3.08
C ALA A 149 -8.96 -4.98 3.65
N ASP A 150 -8.25 -4.36 4.58
CA ASP A 150 -8.45 -2.97 4.96
C ASP A 150 -7.60 -2.10 4.03
N ILE A 151 -8.26 -1.52 3.00
CA ILE A 151 -7.64 -0.99 1.78
C ILE A 151 -7.15 0.43 1.99
N SER A 152 -5.89 0.69 1.66
CA SER A 152 -5.29 2.04 1.63
C SER A 152 -5.17 2.61 0.23
N GLU A 153 -5.01 1.74 -0.78
CA GLU A 153 -4.81 2.15 -2.16
C GLU A 153 -5.25 1.07 -3.14
N VAL A 154 -5.87 1.49 -4.25
CA VAL A 154 -6.19 0.65 -5.41
C VAL A 154 -5.62 1.32 -6.66
N VAL A 155 -4.91 0.58 -7.51
CA VAL A 155 -4.27 1.12 -8.72
C VAL A 155 -4.61 0.27 -9.92
N ILE A 156 -4.95 0.92 -11.04
CA ILE A 156 -4.93 0.32 -12.38
C ILE A 156 -3.83 0.99 -13.19
N THR A 157 -3.01 0.20 -13.85
CA THR A 157 -2.06 0.66 -14.87
C THR A 157 -2.48 0.08 -16.21
N ARG A 158 -2.63 0.91 -17.23
CA ARG A 158 -2.99 0.52 -18.60
C ARG A 158 -2.34 1.44 -19.62
N LEU A 159 -2.42 1.08 -20.89
CA LEU A 159 -2.07 2.00 -21.97
C LEU A 159 -3.26 2.91 -22.34
N ASN A 160 -2.96 4.09 -22.88
CA ASN A 160 -3.97 4.90 -23.54
C ASN A 160 -4.42 4.21 -24.86
N PRO A 161 -5.51 4.66 -25.49
CA PRO A 161 -6.02 4.01 -26.72
C PRO A 161 -5.03 3.99 -27.89
N GLN A 162 -4.06 4.90 -27.91
CA GLN A 162 -3.01 5.00 -28.93
C GLN A 162 -1.78 4.14 -28.59
N ALA A 163 -1.75 3.49 -27.43
CA ALA A 163 -0.61 2.73 -26.89
C ALA A 163 0.69 3.54 -26.79
N THR A 164 0.59 4.85 -26.57
CA THR A 164 1.74 5.77 -26.50
C THR A 164 2.08 6.21 -25.08
N LEU A 165 1.13 6.13 -24.15
CA LEU A 165 1.30 6.56 -22.77
C LEU A 165 0.78 5.50 -21.80
N LEU A 166 1.44 5.38 -20.64
CA LEU A 166 0.89 4.68 -19.49
C LEU A 166 -0.10 5.58 -18.77
N VAL A 167 -1.31 5.07 -18.56
CA VAL A 167 -2.35 5.70 -17.75
C VAL A 167 -2.38 4.99 -16.41
N ILE A 168 -2.10 5.72 -15.34
CA ILE A 168 -2.12 5.24 -13.96
C ILE A 168 -3.32 5.86 -13.27
N GLU A 169 -4.27 5.01 -12.91
CA GLU A 169 -5.46 5.38 -12.14
C GLU A 169 -5.25 4.88 -10.72
N SER A 170 -5.24 5.78 -9.74
CA SER A 170 -5.05 5.43 -8.33
C SER A 170 -6.17 6.01 -7.47
N TRP A 171 -6.77 5.16 -6.66
CA TRP A 171 -7.79 5.52 -5.69
C TRP A 171 -7.27 5.33 -4.26
N THR A 172 -7.56 6.30 -3.40
CA THR A 172 -7.36 6.19 -1.96
C THR A 172 -8.56 6.74 -1.21
N PRO A 173 -8.88 6.26 0.02
CA PRO A 173 -10.03 6.76 0.79
C PRO A 173 -10.01 8.28 1.03
N GLN A 174 -8.82 8.89 1.11
CA GLN A 174 -8.68 10.30 1.42
C GLN A 174 -8.78 11.23 0.21
N ARG A 175 -8.43 10.73 -0.99
CA ARG A 175 -8.26 11.57 -2.20
C ARG A 175 -9.20 11.21 -3.33
N GLY A 176 -9.93 10.09 -3.22
CA GLY A 176 -10.70 9.54 -4.33
C GLY A 176 -9.81 9.10 -5.49
N LEU A 177 -10.38 9.02 -6.67
CA LEU A 177 -9.71 8.59 -7.90
C LEU A 177 -8.85 9.72 -8.49
N ARG A 178 -7.62 9.41 -8.83
CA ARG A 178 -6.68 10.26 -9.58
C ARG A 178 -6.16 9.53 -10.80
N VAL A 179 -6.02 10.26 -11.90
CA VAL A 179 -5.50 9.75 -13.17
C VAL A 179 -4.24 10.53 -13.55
N VAL A 180 -3.17 9.82 -13.88
CA VAL A 180 -1.90 10.39 -14.33
C VAL A 180 -1.47 9.66 -15.59
N GLU A 181 -1.04 10.41 -16.61
CA GLU A 181 -0.44 9.86 -17.82
C GLU A 181 1.07 10.04 -17.78
N ARG A 182 1.82 9.04 -18.25
CA ARG A 182 3.30 9.05 -18.32
C ARG A 182 3.78 8.47 -19.64
N GLU A 183 4.86 9.06 -20.16
CA GLU A 183 5.68 8.50 -21.24
C GLU A 183 6.52 7.31 -20.74
#